data_86eb177b8b2529d09ad9ad2b4e11ac82
#
_entry.id   86eb177b8b2529d09ad9ad2b4e11ac82
#
_cell.length_a   1.000
_cell.length_b   1.000
_cell.length_c   1.000
_cell.angle_alpha   90.00
_cell.angle_beta   90.00
_cell.angle_gamma   90.00
#
_symmetry.space_group_name_H-M   'P 1'
#
loop_
_entity.id
_entity.type
_entity.pdbx_description
1 polymer ?
#
loop_
_entity_poly.entity_id
_entity_poly.type
_entity_poly.pdbx_seq_one_letter_code
_entity_poly.pdbx_strand_id
1 'polypeptide(L)'
;MAVICSLFATFSFATNIVDSRDNHNYKTLPSGKLNWFSGNLAYKNPEAQTNNGTVYYPNGSWKNACPEGTHLPTISEWSEFKKDRFTGPRKIPNIKNFAGKTRGYFDKNDTKKKIKNKDVAYFAVDGVENQVVMLDLKRGNISSVNLSPTALVPIRCVSERDLFAEKNVAKENMTLTDTRDGNQYKVEQKAGKLWMTANLRFSLQSAKQCFLEDTLFCKKHGRFYTYYEAKKACPQGWHLPDDGEWRDYQRESVNWDNMGVGGCKDCDEYCDATNTGHYWSSTSIKKNTGRSWEVRRLGKNINRTDESTQKGLYVRCVAELE
;
A
#
# COMPACT_ATOMS: atom_id res chain seq x y z
N MET A 1 6.31 22.76 -29.50
CA MET A 1 6.13 22.66 -28.04
C MET A 1 5.85 21.22 -27.69
N ALA A 2 6.84 20.51 -27.18
CA ALA A 2 6.69 19.08 -26.80
C ALA A 2 6.06 19.01 -25.42
N VAL A 3 4.88 18.37 -25.34
CA VAL A 3 4.22 18.07 -24.06
C VAL A 3 5.00 16.91 -23.41
N ILE A 4 5.79 17.22 -22.41
CA ILE A 4 6.42 16.20 -21.57
C ILE A 4 5.33 15.60 -20.68
N CYS A 5 4.87 14.43 -21.05
CA CYS A 5 4.01 13.58 -20.23
C CYS A 5 4.89 12.98 -19.13
N SER A 6 4.95 13.63 -17.95
CA SER A 6 5.63 13.10 -16.78
C SER A 6 4.83 11.91 -16.26
N LEU A 7 5.31 10.72 -16.57
CA LEU A 7 4.95 9.47 -15.88
C LEU A 7 5.36 9.62 -14.40
N PHE A 8 4.40 9.92 -13.54
CA PHE A 8 4.60 9.75 -12.10
C PHE A 8 4.69 8.26 -11.80
N ALA A 9 5.92 7.76 -11.77
CA ALA A 9 6.21 6.48 -11.16
C ALA A 9 5.82 6.57 -9.68
N THR A 10 4.87 5.77 -9.25
CA THR A 10 4.57 5.53 -7.84
C THR A 10 5.82 4.92 -7.21
N PHE A 11 6.64 5.74 -6.56
CA PHE A 11 7.75 5.25 -5.74
C PHE A 11 7.16 4.52 -4.54
N SER A 12 7.06 3.21 -4.65
CA SER A 12 6.95 2.33 -3.49
C SER A 12 8.28 2.47 -2.74
N PHE A 13 8.28 3.08 -1.56
CA PHE A 13 9.48 3.16 -0.73
C PHE A 13 9.90 1.74 -0.38
N ALA A 14 10.99 1.27 -0.99
CA ALA A 14 11.65 0.06 -0.58
C ALA A 14 12.30 0.37 0.79
N THR A 15 11.74 -0.18 1.85
CA THR A 15 12.40 -0.16 3.16
C THR A 15 13.64 -1.05 3.07
N ASN A 16 14.74 -0.59 3.65
CA ASN A 16 15.95 -1.39 3.75
C ASN A 16 15.98 -2.08 5.12
N ILE A 17 16.28 -3.36 5.12
CA ILE A 17 16.45 -4.15 6.35
C ILE A 17 17.93 -4.50 6.46
N VAL A 18 18.54 -4.12 7.57
CA VAL A 18 19.94 -4.44 7.88
C VAL A 18 20.00 -5.69 8.76
N ASP A 19 20.73 -6.69 8.32
CA ASP A 19 21.03 -7.87 9.13
C ASP A 19 22.17 -7.52 10.09
N SER A 20 21.88 -7.47 11.39
CA SER A 20 22.86 -7.11 12.42
C SER A 20 24.01 -8.11 12.56
N ARG A 21 23.87 -9.32 12.02
CA ARG A 21 24.89 -10.41 12.11
C ARG A 21 26.08 -10.18 11.17
N ASP A 22 25.84 -9.54 10.01
CA ASP A 22 26.88 -9.29 8.99
C ASP A 22 26.80 -7.88 8.37
N ASN A 23 25.92 -7.02 8.88
CA ASN A 23 25.63 -5.68 8.36
C ASN A 23 25.17 -5.64 6.88
N HIS A 24 24.67 -6.78 6.36
CA HIS A 24 24.14 -6.82 5.02
C HIS A 24 22.82 -6.07 4.92
N ASN A 25 22.68 -5.23 3.89
CA ASN A 25 21.48 -4.41 3.67
C ASN A 25 20.60 -5.03 2.59
N TYR A 26 19.40 -5.44 2.98
CA TYR A 26 18.41 -6.03 2.08
C TYR A 26 17.39 -5.00 1.63
N LYS A 27 17.32 -4.76 0.34
CA LYS A 27 16.21 -4.04 -0.28
C LYS A 27 14.94 -4.89 -0.20
N THR A 28 13.79 -4.25 0.05
CA THR A 28 12.52 -4.95 0.13
C THR A 28 11.58 -4.58 -1.02
N LEU A 29 10.60 -5.44 -1.23
CA LEU A 29 9.51 -5.30 -2.18
C LEU A 29 8.20 -5.46 -1.41
N PRO A 30 7.38 -4.41 -1.26
CA PRO A 30 6.11 -4.50 -0.55
C PRO A 30 5.11 -5.35 -1.33
N SER A 31 4.43 -6.28 -0.66
CA SER A 31 3.35 -7.10 -1.21
C SER A 31 2.36 -7.47 -0.12
N GLY A 32 1.10 -7.04 -0.23
CA GLY A 32 0.12 -7.17 0.84
C GLY A 32 0.60 -6.54 2.14
N LYS A 33 0.52 -7.27 3.23
CA LYS A 33 0.96 -6.85 4.57
C LYS A 33 2.45 -7.06 4.84
N LEU A 34 3.21 -7.53 3.85
CA LEU A 34 4.61 -7.91 4.01
C LEU A 34 5.55 -7.11 3.12
N ASN A 35 6.77 -6.92 3.63
CA ASN A 35 7.94 -6.50 2.89
C ASN A 35 8.80 -7.74 2.57
N TRP A 36 8.87 -8.12 1.31
CA TRP A 36 9.66 -9.24 0.82
C TRP A 36 11.08 -8.81 0.51
N PHE A 37 12.08 -9.57 0.93
CA PHE A 37 13.45 -9.33 0.46
C PHE A 37 13.48 -9.43 -1.07
N SER A 38 14.02 -8.43 -1.74
CA SER A 38 14.18 -8.44 -3.20
C SER A 38 15.31 -9.38 -3.66
N GLY A 39 16.23 -9.73 -2.76
CA GLY A 39 17.30 -10.69 -2.92
C GLY A 39 17.21 -11.86 -1.93
N ASN A 40 18.00 -12.90 -2.14
CA ASN A 40 18.10 -14.01 -1.19
C ASN A 40 18.90 -13.59 0.05
N LEU A 41 18.65 -14.28 1.15
CA LEU A 41 19.48 -14.17 2.34
C LEU A 41 20.94 -14.45 2.00
N ALA A 42 21.84 -13.55 2.38
CA ALA A 42 23.28 -13.62 2.10
C ALA A 42 24.10 -14.09 3.30
N TYR A 43 23.54 -14.04 4.51
CA TYR A 43 24.19 -14.48 5.73
C TYR A 43 24.60 -15.95 5.62
N LYS A 44 25.88 -16.23 5.87
CA LYS A 44 26.45 -17.59 5.77
C LYS A 44 26.51 -18.24 7.13
N ASN A 45 25.80 -19.34 7.30
CA ASN A 45 26.00 -20.24 8.43
C ASN A 45 27.05 -21.33 8.06
N PRO A 46 27.64 -22.05 9.03
CA PRO A 46 28.68 -23.05 8.75
C PRO A 46 28.26 -24.20 7.83
N GLU A 47 26.96 -24.52 7.78
CA GLU A 47 26.42 -25.61 6.95
C GLU A 47 25.99 -25.19 5.55
N ALA A 48 25.95 -23.88 5.29
CA ALA A 48 25.49 -23.35 4.03
C ALA A 48 26.51 -23.53 2.90
N GLN A 49 26.01 -23.72 1.68
CA GLN A 49 26.81 -23.77 0.47
C GLN A 49 26.57 -22.54 -0.39
N THR A 50 27.59 -22.02 -1.04
CA THR A 50 27.46 -20.82 -1.92
C THR A 50 27.75 -21.22 -3.36
N ASN A 51 26.88 -20.76 -4.28
CA ASN A 51 27.11 -20.87 -5.72
C ASN A 51 26.63 -19.62 -6.45
N ASN A 52 27.49 -19.06 -7.29
CA ASN A 52 27.21 -17.82 -8.05
C ASN A 52 26.65 -16.67 -7.18
N GLY A 53 27.15 -16.53 -5.94
CA GLY A 53 26.68 -15.49 -5.02
C GLY A 53 25.34 -15.79 -4.33
N THR A 54 24.74 -16.96 -4.56
CA THR A 54 23.54 -17.42 -3.84
C THR A 54 23.94 -18.39 -2.74
N VAL A 55 23.42 -18.19 -1.53
CA VAL A 55 23.64 -19.07 -0.38
C VAL A 55 22.48 -20.07 -0.29
N TYR A 56 22.80 -21.32 -0.09
CA TYR A 56 21.88 -22.46 0.01
C TYR A 56 21.98 -23.07 1.40
N TYR A 57 20.88 -23.24 2.07
CA TYR A 57 20.78 -23.64 3.47
C TYR A 57 20.16 -25.03 3.61
N PRO A 58 20.68 -25.90 4.48
CA PRO A 58 20.06 -27.19 4.80
C PRO A 58 18.76 -26.96 5.58
N ASN A 59 17.82 -27.88 5.47
CA ASN A 59 16.50 -27.81 6.09
C ASN A 59 16.53 -27.49 7.60
N GLY A 60 17.40 -28.14 8.36
CA GLY A 60 17.52 -27.90 9.81
C GLY A 60 17.90 -26.48 10.23
N SER A 61 18.42 -25.66 9.30
CA SER A 61 18.81 -24.27 9.58
C SER A 61 17.81 -23.21 9.12
N TRP A 62 16.69 -23.58 8.52
CA TRP A 62 15.77 -22.59 7.94
C TRP A 62 15.03 -21.74 8.98
N LYS A 63 14.53 -22.36 10.06
CA LYS A 63 13.64 -21.75 11.05
C LYS A 63 14.19 -20.45 11.65
N ASN A 64 15.49 -20.40 11.88
CA ASN A 64 16.17 -19.27 12.53
C ASN A 64 17.15 -18.56 11.58
N ALA A 65 17.00 -18.74 10.27
CA ALA A 65 17.92 -18.16 9.31
C ALA A 65 17.66 -16.67 9.07
N CYS A 66 16.42 -16.23 9.12
CA CYS A 66 16.06 -14.84 8.87
C CYS A 66 16.56 -13.91 9.98
N PRO A 67 16.96 -12.67 9.64
CA PRO A 67 17.38 -11.68 10.64
C PRO A 67 16.25 -11.29 11.59
N GLU A 68 16.62 -10.71 12.73
CA GLU A 68 15.66 -10.20 13.72
C GLU A 68 14.62 -9.26 13.09
N GLY A 69 13.36 -9.35 13.52
CA GLY A 69 12.24 -8.58 12.95
C GLY A 69 11.76 -9.10 11.58
N THR A 70 12.30 -10.23 11.12
CA THR A 70 11.88 -10.91 9.89
C THR A 70 11.64 -12.39 10.12
N HIS A 71 10.92 -13.02 9.20
CA HIS A 71 10.63 -14.45 9.29
C HIS A 71 10.71 -15.14 7.92
N LEU A 72 10.74 -16.47 7.96
CA LEU A 72 10.66 -17.30 6.78
C LEU A 72 9.19 -17.35 6.29
N PRO A 73 8.90 -17.04 5.03
CA PRO A 73 7.51 -16.98 4.56
C PRO A 73 6.85 -18.37 4.59
N THR A 74 5.57 -18.37 4.94
CA THR A 74 4.68 -19.55 4.84
C THR A 74 4.21 -19.77 3.40
N ILE A 75 3.64 -20.96 3.12
CA ILE A 75 2.99 -21.25 1.83
C ILE A 75 1.83 -20.27 1.54
N SER A 76 1.08 -19.88 2.56
CA SER A 76 -0.02 -18.92 2.42
C SER A 76 0.49 -17.55 1.97
N GLU A 77 1.53 -17.03 2.59
CA GLU A 77 2.15 -15.75 2.21
C GLU A 77 2.74 -15.79 0.79
N TRP A 78 3.36 -16.89 0.38
CA TRP A 78 3.76 -17.10 -1.01
C TRP A 78 2.58 -17.12 -1.99
N SER A 79 1.42 -17.64 -1.57
CA SER A 79 0.20 -17.65 -2.39
C SER A 79 -0.37 -16.24 -2.57
N GLU A 80 -0.36 -15.42 -1.52
CA GLU A 80 -0.74 -14.00 -1.57
C GLU A 80 0.24 -13.20 -2.43
N PHE A 81 1.54 -13.40 -2.24
CA PHE A 81 2.57 -12.80 -3.08
C PHE A 81 2.38 -13.13 -4.57
N LYS A 82 2.04 -14.38 -4.90
CA LYS A 82 1.72 -14.79 -6.27
C LYS A 82 0.55 -14.00 -6.84
N LYS A 83 -0.56 -13.88 -6.09
CA LYS A 83 -1.74 -13.10 -6.52
C LYS A 83 -1.37 -11.65 -6.79
N ASP A 84 -0.63 -11.01 -5.90
CA ASP A 84 -0.25 -9.61 -6.03
C ASP A 84 0.79 -9.37 -7.13
N ARG A 85 1.87 -10.16 -7.16
CA ARG A 85 3.08 -9.87 -7.94
C ARG A 85 3.23 -10.64 -9.25
N PHE A 86 2.49 -11.72 -9.45
CA PHE A 86 2.58 -12.50 -10.69
C PHE A 86 1.30 -12.46 -11.52
N THR A 87 0.14 -12.26 -10.91
CA THR A 87 -1.15 -12.24 -11.61
C THR A 87 -1.94 -10.95 -11.38
N GLY A 88 -1.63 -10.19 -10.34
CA GLY A 88 -2.33 -8.97 -9.95
C GLY A 88 -1.86 -7.70 -10.65
N PRO A 89 -2.43 -6.54 -10.28
CA PRO A 89 -2.13 -5.25 -10.91
C PRO A 89 -0.70 -4.77 -10.67
N ARG A 90 -0.03 -5.24 -9.60
CA ARG A 90 1.36 -4.94 -9.28
C ARG A 90 2.35 -5.97 -9.82
N LYS A 91 1.98 -6.61 -10.91
CA LYS A 91 2.75 -7.69 -11.53
C LYS A 91 4.20 -7.30 -11.81
N ILE A 92 5.12 -8.18 -11.39
CA ILE A 92 6.55 -8.07 -11.72
C ILE A 92 6.73 -8.33 -13.23
N PRO A 93 7.34 -7.40 -13.99
CA PRO A 93 7.48 -7.54 -15.44
C PRO A 93 8.25 -8.79 -15.86
N ASN A 94 9.21 -9.22 -15.03
CA ASN A 94 10.02 -10.40 -15.30
C ASN A 94 10.29 -11.19 -14.01
N ILE A 95 9.69 -12.35 -13.91
CA ILE A 95 9.82 -13.25 -12.76
C ILE A 95 11.27 -13.75 -12.54
N LYS A 96 12.07 -13.81 -13.62
CA LYS A 96 13.49 -14.15 -13.52
C LYS A 96 14.27 -13.10 -12.73
N ASN A 97 13.85 -11.83 -12.79
CA ASN A 97 14.47 -10.76 -12.01
C ASN A 97 14.23 -10.95 -10.50
N PHE A 98 13.03 -11.42 -10.11
CA PHE A 98 12.75 -11.76 -8.73
C PHE A 98 13.58 -12.95 -8.26
N ALA A 99 13.67 -14.00 -9.06
CA ALA A 99 14.53 -15.16 -8.73
C ALA A 99 16.02 -14.81 -8.73
N GLY A 100 16.43 -13.76 -9.45
CA GLY A 100 17.84 -13.36 -9.58
C GLY A 100 18.69 -14.47 -10.18
N LYS A 101 19.81 -14.80 -9.50
CA LYS A 101 20.70 -15.90 -9.87
C LYS A 101 20.31 -17.26 -9.27
N THR A 102 19.20 -17.32 -8.53
CA THR A 102 18.71 -18.55 -7.89
C THR A 102 18.38 -19.61 -8.94
N ARG A 103 18.98 -20.78 -8.81
CA ARG A 103 18.75 -21.94 -9.69
C ARG A 103 18.83 -23.22 -8.88
N GLY A 104 17.84 -24.08 -9.06
CA GLY A 104 17.83 -25.43 -8.52
C GLY A 104 18.09 -25.52 -7.01
N TYR A 105 18.55 -26.65 -6.58
CA TYR A 105 18.95 -26.95 -5.21
C TYR A 105 20.19 -27.84 -5.18
N PHE A 106 20.87 -27.88 -4.03
CA PHE A 106 21.92 -28.88 -3.76
C PHE A 106 21.34 -30.03 -2.95
N ASP A 107 22.00 -31.20 -3.05
CA ASP A 107 21.77 -32.33 -2.16
C ASP A 107 23.02 -32.54 -1.34
N LYS A 108 22.90 -32.54 -0.01
CA LYS A 108 24.02 -32.69 0.93
C LYS A 108 24.78 -33.99 0.70
N ASN A 109 24.06 -35.03 0.23
CA ASN A 109 24.62 -36.36 -0.05
C ASN A 109 25.26 -36.48 -1.45
N ASP A 110 25.10 -35.46 -2.31
CA ASP A 110 25.74 -35.45 -3.61
C ASP A 110 27.23 -35.05 -3.49
N THR A 111 28.11 -36.03 -3.55
CA THR A 111 29.58 -35.84 -3.47
C THR A 111 30.11 -34.90 -4.55
N LYS A 112 29.43 -34.77 -5.68
CA LYS A 112 29.79 -33.88 -6.80
C LYS A 112 29.32 -32.47 -6.58
N LYS A 113 28.53 -32.19 -5.52
CA LYS A 113 27.96 -30.86 -5.18
C LYS A 113 27.36 -30.13 -6.38
N LYS A 114 26.64 -30.86 -7.23
CA LYS A 114 26.03 -30.31 -8.44
C LYS A 114 24.61 -29.74 -8.15
N ILE A 115 24.29 -28.59 -8.77
CA ILE A 115 22.94 -28.07 -8.74
C ILE A 115 22.02 -28.98 -9.54
N LYS A 116 20.90 -29.41 -8.88
CA LYS A 116 19.78 -30.14 -9.49
C LYS A 116 18.71 -29.17 -9.97
N ASN A 117 17.97 -29.50 -11.03
CA ASN A 117 16.82 -28.75 -11.56
C ASN A 117 17.08 -27.26 -11.83
N LYS A 118 18.06 -26.95 -12.68
CA LYS A 118 18.50 -25.57 -12.99
C LYS A 118 17.45 -24.66 -13.64
N ASP A 119 16.35 -25.21 -14.16
CA ASP A 119 15.28 -24.47 -14.84
C ASP A 119 14.25 -23.87 -13.88
N VAL A 120 14.35 -24.15 -12.60
CA VAL A 120 13.47 -23.67 -11.54
C VAL A 120 14.28 -23.07 -10.39
N ALA A 121 13.65 -22.19 -9.61
CA ALA A 121 14.18 -21.72 -8.33
C ALA A 121 13.39 -22.35 -7.19
N TYR A 122 14.06 -22.72 -6.10
CA TYR A 122 13.44 -23.23 -4.89
C TYR A 122 13.70 -22.25 -3.76
N PHE A 123 12.74 -22.14 -2.85
CA PHE A 123 12.85 -21.30 -1.66
C PHE A 123 12.31 -22.05 -0.44
N ALA A 124 13.04 -21.95 0.65
CA ALA A 124 12.58 -22.46 1.94
C ALA A 124 11.29 -21.77 2.39
N VAL A 125 10.47 -22.49 3.11
CA VAL A 125 9.21 -21.99 3.71
C VAL A 125 9.13 -22.39 5.18
N ASP A 126 8.35 -21.62 5.94
CA ASP A 126 7.97 -21.99 7.30
C ASP A 126 6.77 -22.95 7.28
N GLY A 127 6.77 -23.89 8.21
CA GLY A 127 5.65 -24.79 8.49
C GLY A 127 5.97 -26.27 8.34
N VAL A 128 5.91 -26.82 7.13
CA VAL A 128 6.04 -28.28 6.91
C VAL A 128 7.48 -28.66 6.58
N GLU A 129 8.00 -29.65 7.28
CA GLU A 129 9.34 -30.17 7.08
C GLU A 129 9.55 -30.65 5.63
N ASN A 130 10.71 -30.31 5.04
CA ASN A 130 11.11 -30.62 3.66
C ASN A 130 10.23 -29.99 2.57
N GLN A 131 9.21 -29.21 2.92
CA GLN A 131 8.40 -28.50 1.95
C GLN A 131 9.08 -27.19 1.55
N VAL A 132 9.03 -26.90 0.26
CA VAL A 132 9.61 -25.70 -0.33
C VAL A 132 8.64 -25.09 -1.37
N VAL A 133 8.81 -23.83 -1.66
CA VAL A 133 8.18 -23.22 -2.84
C VAL A 133 9.10 -23.37 -4.03
N MET A 134 8.52 -23.87 -5.13
CA MET A 134 9.16 -23.98 -6.43
C MET A 134 8.62 -22.91 -7.38
N LEU A 135 9.53 -22.13 -7.96
CA LEU A 135 9.25 -21.12 -8.97
C LEU A 135 9.73 -21.61 -10.33
N ASP A 136 8.81 -21.92 -11.23
CA ASP A 136 9.11 -22.24 -12.63
C ASP A 136 9.54 -20.96 -13.37
N LEU A 137 10.81 -20.89 -13.75
CA LEU A 137 11.41 -19.70 -14.36
C LEU A 137 10.98 -19.49 -15.82
N LYS A 138 10.43 -20.51 -16.47
CA LYS A 138 9.92 -20.43 -17.85
C LYS A 138 8.46 -19.99 -17.88
N ARG A 139 7.62 -20.61 -17.03
CA ARG A 139 6.17 -20.38 -17.00
C ARG A 139 5.75 -19.30 -16.00
N GLY A 140 6.60 -18.94 -15.05
CA GLY A 140 6.26 -17.97 -14.02
C GLY A 140 5.22 -18.49 -13.02
N ASN A 141 5.18 -19.81 -12.82
CA ASN A 141 4.25 -20.41 -11.87
C ASN A 141 4.94 -20.71 -10.53
N ILE A 142 4.20 -20.56 -9.43
CA ILE A 142 4.61 -20.95 -8.08
C ILE A 142 3.77 -22.14 -7.65
N SER A 143 4.45 -23.16 -7.11
CA SER A 143 3.83 -24.32 -6.48
C SER A 143 4.65 -24.77 -5.28
N SER A 144 4.03 -25.46 -4.32
CA SER A 144 4.74 -26.14 -3.24
C SER A 144 5.12 -27.56 -3.65
N VAL A 145 6.28 -28.00 -3.26
CA VAL A 145 6.79 -29.35 -3.49
C VAL A 145 7.61 -29.83 -2.29
N ASN A 146 7.72 -31.13 -2.12
CA ASN A 146 8.62 -31.73 -1.13
C ASN A 146 9.95 -32.09 -1.79
N LEU A 147 11.04 -31.73 -1.14
CA LEU A 147 12.37 -32.16 -1.52
C LEU A 147 12.91 -33.22 -0.54
N SER A 148 14.09 -33.82 -0.88
CA SER A 148 14.81 -34.66 0.05
C SER A 148 15.15 -33.90 1.35
N PRO A 149 15.14 -34.54 2.53
CA PRO A 149 15.62 -33.95 3.78
C PRO A 149 17.04 -33.40 3.70
N THR A 150 17.82 -33.88 2.75
CA THR A 150 19.22 -33.46 2.51
C THR A 150 19.34 -32.30 1.51
N ALA A 151 18.22 -31.77 1.00
CA ALA A 151 18.24 -30.64 0.08
C ALA A 151 18.67 -29.35 0.76
N LEU A 152 19.48 -28.56 0.05
CA LEU A 152 19.81 -27.20 0.43
C LEU A 152 19.17 -26.24 -0.57
N VAL A 153 18.48 -25.26 -0.06
CA VAL A 153 17.75 -24.25 -0.87
C VAL A 153 18.05 -22.83 -0.37
N PRO A 154 17.91 -21.82 -1.22
CA PRO A 154 17.97 -20.42 -0.81
C PRO A 154 16.82 -20.05 0.11
N ILE A 155 17.06 -19.01 0.91
CA ILE A 155 16.06 -18.41 1.79
C ILE A 155 15.73 -17.02 1.29
N ARG A 156 14.45 -16.67 1.39
CA ARG A 156 13.96 -15.31 1.18
C ARG A 156 13.08 -14.91 2.36
N CYS A 157 13.51 -13.92 3.12
CA CYS A 157 12.82 -13.49 4.31
C CYS A 157 11.75 -12.43 4.01
N VAL A 158 10.81 -12.28 4.92
CA VAL A 158 9.77 -11.25 4.93
C VAL A 158 9.72 -10.56 6.27
N SER A 159 9.25 -9.31 6.30
CA SER A 159 8.91 -8.60 7.52
C SER A 159 7.49 -8.04 7.43
N GLU A 160 6.86 -7.81 8.57
CA GLU A 160 5.59 -7.08 8.61
C GLU A 160 5.78 -5.64 8.08
N ARG A 161 4.77 -5.13 7.41
CA ARG A 161 4.70 -3.73 7.00
C ARG A 161 4.01 -2.92 8.08
N ASP A 162 4.60 -1.80 8.45
CA ASP A 162 3.86 -0.79 9.21
C ASP A 162 3.04 0.08 8.24
N LEU A 163 1.84 -0.41 7.93
CA LEU A 163 0.94 0.25 7.00
C LEU A 163 0.49 1.63 7.51
N PHE A 164 0.49 1.84 8.81
CA PHE A 164 0.16 3.14 9.41
C PHE A 164 1.30 4.14 9.21
N ALA A 165 2.54 3.73 9.50
CA ALA A 165 3.71 4.59 9.26
C ALA A 165 3.87 4.93 7.76
N GLU A 166 3.60 3.98 6.86
CA GLU A 166 3.63 4.22 5.41
C GLU A 166 2.59 5.26 4.94
N LYS A 167 1.54 5.48 5.72
CA LYS A 167 0.51 6.51 5.46
C LYS A 167 0.70 7.77 6.30
N ASN A 168 1.84 7.92 6.99
CA ASN A 168 2.12 8.98 7.94
C ASN A 168 1.08 9.09 9.06
N VAL A 169 0.55 7.95 9.51
CA VAL A 169 -0.41 7.86 10.61
C VAL A 169 0.27 7.35 11.87
N ALA A 170 0.27 8.17 12.91
CA ALA A 170 0.67 7.75 14.24
C ALA A 170 -0.42 6.82 14.81
N LYS A 171 -0.10 5.53 14.94
CA LYS A 171 -1.06 4.47 15.31
C LYS A 171 -1.64 4.65 16.71
N GLU A 172 -0.83 5.13 17.63
CA GLU A 172 -1.20 5.33 19.04
C GLU A 172 -2.32 6.35 19.26
N ASN A 173 -2.46 7.32 18.34
CA ASN A 173 -3.47 8.37 18.45
C ASN A 173 -4.31 8.55 17.16
N MET A 174 -4.13 7.66 16.19
CA MET A 174 -4.82 7.67 14.91
C MET A 174 -4.79 9.06 14.24
N THR A 175 -3.59 9.61 14.08
CA THR A 175 -3.37 10.95 13.51
C THR A 175 -2.47 10.88 12.28
N LEU A 176 -3.02 11.31 11.13
CA LEU A 176 -2.27 11.56 9.90
C LEU A 176 -1.56 12.90 10.01
N THR A 177 -0.28 12.94 9.65
CA THR A 177 0.45 14.19 9.40
C THR A 177 0.66 14.38 7.90
N ASP A 178 0.10 15.44 7.32
CA ASP A 178 0.36 15.82 5.94
C ASP A 178 1.74 16.46 5.84
N THR A 179 2.70 15.76 5.26
CA THR A 179 4.09 16.20 5.18
C THR A 179 4.31 17.43 4.28
N ARG A 180 3.31 17.85 3.51
CA ARG A 180 3.39 19.00 2.60
C ARG A 180 3.24 20.34 3.32
N ASP A 181 2.45 20.37 4.41
CA ASP A 181 2.12 21.60 5.15
C ASP A 181 2.11 21.42 6.68
N GLY A 182 2.38 20.22 7.19
CA GLY A 182 2.40 19.89 8.61
C GLY A 182 1.00 19.79 9.25
N ASN A 183 -0.09 19.92 8.49
CA ASN A 183 -1.43 19.77 9.02
C ASN A 183 -1.66 18.36 9.55
N GLN A 184 -2.30 18.29 10.71
CA GLN A 184 -2.67 17.02 11.33
C GLN A 184 -4.18 16.77 11.21
N TYR A 185 -4.54 15.52 10.90
CA TYR A 185 -5.92 15.06 10.74
C TYR A 185 -6.15 13.81 11.57
N LYS A 186 -7.18 13.82 12.39
CA LYS A 186 -7.65 12.58 12.99
C LYS A 186 -8.14 11.64 11.90
N VAL A 187 -7.86 10.36 12.06
CA VAL A 187 -8.33 9.31 11.15
C VAL A 187 -9.06 8.22 11.93
N GLU A 188 -9.93 7.51 11.23
CA GLU A 188 -10.61 6.33 11.75
C GLU A 188 -10.46 5.17 10.78
N GLN A 189 -10.54 3.95 11.27
CA GLN A 189 -10.58 2.75 10.43
C GLN A 189 -12.05 2.37 10.20
N LYS A 190 -12.48 2.40 8.95
CA LYS A 190 -13.81 1.99 8.51
C LYS A 190 -13.77 1.33 7.16
N ALA A 191 -14.63 0.33 6.95
CA ALA A 191 -14.74 -0.44 5.71
C ALA A 191 -13.36 -0.95 5.22
N GLY A 192 -12.51 -1.40 6.15
CA GLY A 192 -11.17 -1.90 5.85
C GLY A 192 -10.15 -0.83 5.40
N LYS A 193 -10.47 0.45 5.53
CA LYS A 193 -9.65 1.59 5.10
C LYS A 193 -9.43 2.59 6.22
N LEU A 194 -8.44 3.48 6.04
CA LEU A 194 -8.24 4.66 6.90
C LEU A 194 -8.96 5.86 6.27
N TRP A 195 -9.78 6.54 7.06
CA TRP A 195 -10.55 7.72 6.65
C TRP A 195 -10.17 8.93 7.48
N MET A 196 -9.95 10.07 6.84
CA MET A 196 -9.91 11.35 7.56
C MET A 196 -11.24 11.64 8.23
N THR A 197 -11.26 12.05 9.50
CA THR A 197 -12.46 12.50 10.20
C THR A 197 -12.68 14.02 10.10
N ALA A 198 -11.73 14.74 9.51
CA ALA A 198 -11.80 16.17 9.24
C ALA A 198 -11.55 16.46 7.75
N ASN A 199 -12.08 17.58 7.26
CA ASN A 199 -11.90 17.99 5.87
C ASN A 199 -10.47 18.44 5.61
N LEU A 200 -9.99 18.19 4.41
CA LEU A 200 -8.64 18.56 3.98
C LEU A 200 -8.46 20.08 4.01
N ARG A 201 -7.31 20.53 4.54
CA ARG A 201 -6.92 21.95 4.69
C ARG A 201 -5.74 22.36 3.80
N PHE A 202 -5.16 21.42 3.06
CA PHE A 202 -4.02 21.69 2.18
C PHE A 202 -4.38 22.72 1.11
N SER A 203 -3.58 23.77 0.98
CA SER A 203 -3.79 24.82 -0.01
C SER A 203 -3.14 24.48 -1.34
N LEU A 204 -3.96 24.26 -2.36
CA LEU A 204 -3.48 24.12 -3.75
C LEU A 204 -3.33 25.48 -4.44
N GLN A 205 -4.08 26.48 -3.99
CA GLN A 205 -4.10 27.87 -4.50
C GLN A 205 -4.39 28.87 -3.37
N SER A 206 -4.64 30.13 -3.73
CA SER A 206 -4.88 31.24 -2.83
C SER A 206 -6.12 31.08 -1.91
N ALA A 207 -6.37 32.06 -1.04
CA ALA A 207 -7.45 32.14 -0.05
C ALA A 207 -8.87 31.89 -0.58
N LYS A 208 -9.10 31.99 -1.89
CA LYS A 208 -10.42 31.74 -2.54
C LYS A 208 -11.03 30.36 -2.31
N GLN A 209 -10.27 29.42 -1.75
CA GLN A 209 -10.79 28.10 -1.37
C GLN A 209 -11.47 28.08 0.01
N CYS A 210 -11.59 29.22 0.68
CA CYS A 210 -12.24 29.33 1.99
C CYS A 210 -13.65 29.92 1.84
N PHE A 211 -14.57 29.51 2.72
CA PHE A 211 -15.89 30.10 2.80
C PHE A 211 -15.77 31.60 3.12
N LEU A 212 -16.37 32.45 2.30
CA LEU A 212 -16.26 33.92 2.36
C LEU A 212 -14.80 34.42 2.39
N GLU A 213 -13.87 33.66 1.81
CA GLU A 213 -12.41 33.93 1.83
C GLU A 213 -11.81 34.00 3.27
N ASP A 214 -12.57 33.55 4.27
CA ASP A 214 -12.15 33.53 5.67
C ASP A 214 -11.20 32.36 5.94
N THR A 215 -9.94 32.71 6.23
CA THR A 215 -8.90 31.74 6.55
C THR A 215 -9.13 31.00 7.87
N LEU A 216 -9.81 31.61 8.84
CA LEU A 216 -10.17 30.94 10.09
C LEU A 216 -11.26 29.90 9.85
N PHE A 217 -12.19 30.18 8.95
CA PHE A 217 -13.19 29.21 8.54
C PHE A 217 -12.54 27.98 7.86
N CYS A 218 -11.58 28.19 6.97
CA CYS A 218 -10.80 27.11 6.38
C CYS A 218 -10.05 26.28 7.43
N LYS A 219 -9.46 26.93 8.42
CA LYS A 219 -8.74 26.26 9.50
C LYS A 219 -9.65 25.35 10.32
N LYS A 220 -10.90 25.74 10.49
CA LYS A 220 -11.90 24.99 11.26
C LYS A 220 -12.64 23.94 10.41
N HIS A 221 -13.06 24.28 9.21
CA HIS A 221 -13.99 23.48 8.40
C HIS A 221 -13.35 22.85 7.16
N GLY A 222 -12.12 23.19 6.80
CA GLY A 222 -11.46 22.73 5.59
C GLY A 222 -11.60 23.69 4.41
N ARG A 223 -11.01 23.30 3.27
CA ARG A 223 -11.00 24.09 2.04
C ARG A 223 -11.95 23.51 1.01
N PHE A 224 -12.43 24.36 0.11
CA PHE A 224 -13.12 23.95 -1.10
C PHE A 224 -12.14 23.62 -2.21
N TYR A 225 -12.48 22.61 -2.99
CA TYR A 225 -11.74 22.18 -4.16
C TYR A 225 -12.71 21.99 -5.33
N THR A 226 -12.32 22.41 -6.52
CA THR A 226 -12.99 21.96 -7.73
C THR A 226 -12.77 20.46 -7.91
N TYR A 227 -13.55 19.80 -8.75
CA TYR A 227 -13.43 18.35 -8.98
C TYR A 227 -12.01 17.93 -9.37
N TYR A 228 -11.37 18.67 -10.28
CA TYR A 228 -10.02 18.34 -10.76
C TYR A 228 -8.92 18.64 -9.73
N GLU A 229 -9.11 19.63 -8.88
CA GLU A 229 -8.24 19.89 -7.74
C GLU A 229 -8.38 18.78 -6.69
N ALA A 230 -9.62 18.37 -6.36
CA ALA A 230 -9.92 17.33 -5.39
C ALA A 230 -9.22 16.01 -5.72
N LYS A 231 -9.16 15.63 -7.00
CA LYS A 231 -8.46 14.41 -7.47
C LYS A 231 -6.95 14.41 -7.22
N LYS A 232 -6.35 15.57 -6.94
CA LYS A 232 -4.91 15.76 -6.70
C LYS A 232 -4.60 16.25 -5.28
N ALA A 233 -5.64 16.51 -4.49
CA ALA A 233 -5.50 17.22 -3.22
C ALA A 233 -4.98 16.33 -2.09
N CYS A 234 -5.29 15.04 -2.10
CA CYS A 234 -4.91 14.12 -1.03
C CYS A 234 -3.39 13.95 -0.92
N PRO A 235 -2.85 13.76 0.29
CA PRO A 235 -1.43 13.52 0.50
C PRO A 235 -1.00 12.17 -0.09
N GLN A 236 0.32 11.99 -0.19
CA GLN A 236 0.87 10.74 -0.71
C GLN A 236 0.39 9.53 0.09
N GLY A 237 0.00 8.47 -0.63
CA GLY A 237 -0.56 7.26 -0.05
C GLY A 237 -2.04 7.35 0.32
N TRP A 238 -2.67 8.53 0.09
CA TRP A 238 -4.09 8.78 0.26
C TRP A 238 -4.72 9.19 -1.07
N HIS A 239 -6.01 8.99 -1.21
CA HIS A 239 -6.76 9.37 -2.43
C HIS A 239 -8.13 9.94 -2.09
N LEU A 240 -8.74 10.59 -3.08
CA LEU A 240 -10.13 11.03 -3.03
C LEU A 240 -11.03 9.79 -3.14
N PRO A 241 -11.93 9.53 -2.19
CA PRO A 241 -12.78 8.33 -2.22
C PRO A 241 -13.60 8.24 -3.49
N ASP A 242 -13.77 7.06 -4.03
CA ASP A 242 -14.75 6.81 -5.07
C ASP A 242 -16.18 6.64 -4.51
N ASP A 243 -17.16 6.48 -5.40
CA ASP A 243 -18.57 6.33 -5.02
C ASP A 243 -18.83 4.98 -4.29
N GLY A 244 -18.03 3.95 -4.56
CA GLY A 244 -18.09 2.67 -3.86
C GLY A 244 -17.61 2.79 -2.42
N GLU A 245 -16.45 3.43 -2.23
CA GLU A 245 -15.85 3.68 -0.92
C GLU A 245 -16.77 4.54 -0.03
N TRP A 246 -17.38 5.59 -0.58
CA TRP A 246 -18.37 6.38 0.14
C TRP A 246 -19.61 5.57 0.58
N ARG A 247 -20.09 4.66 -0.27
CA ARG A 247 -21.20 3.76 0.09
C ARG A 247 -20.82 2.77 1.19
N ASP A 248 -19.61 2.22 1.15
CA ASP A 248 -19.12 1.31 2.17
C ASP A 248 -18.92 2.04 3.50
N TYR A 249 -18.35 3.25 3.47
CA TYR A 249 -18.26 4.11 4.65
C TYR A 249 -19.64 4.42 5.22
N GLN A 250 -20.65 4.72 4.38
CA GLN A 250 -22.03 5.00 4.80
C GLN A 250 -22.65 3.81 5.53
N ARG A 251 -22.43 2.59 5.09
CA ARG A 251 -23.00 1.38 5.71
C ARG A 251 -22.49 1.16 7.14
N GLU A 252 -21.28 1.54 7.43
CA GLU A 252 -20.65 1.38 8.74
C GLU A 252 -20.79 2.61 9.64
N SER A 253 -21.23 3.75 9.11
CA SER A 253 -21.30 5.01 9.84
C SER A 253 -22.69 5.25 10.41
N VAL A 254 -22.74 5.60 11.69
CA VAL A 254 -24.00 5.87 12.40
C VAL A 254 -24.14 7.33 12.81
N ASN A 255 -23.06 8.12 12.69
CA ASN A 255 -23.03 9.53 13.08
C ASN A 255 -22.26 10.36 12.03
N TRP A 256 -22.93 11.42 11.54
CA TRP A 256 -22.43 12.32 10.50
C TRP A 256 -22.29 13.77 10.99
N ASP A 257 -22.45 14.03 12.29
CA ASP A 257 -22.54 15.38 12.85
C ASP A 257 -21.32 16.25 12.54
N ASN A 258 -20.14 15.66 12.50
CA ASN A 258 -18.90 16.36 12.16
C ASN A 258 -18.72 16.63 10.65
N MET A 259 -19.65 16.17 9.81
CA MET A 259 -19.64 16.34 8.36
C MET A 259 -20.71 17.30 7.85
N GLY A 260 -21.81 17.46 8.59
CA GLY A 260 -22.98 18.23 8.15
C GLY A 260 -22.84 19.75 8.24
N VAL A 261 -21.63 20.29 8.16
CA VAL A 261 -21.38 21.72 8.23
C VAL A 261 -20.28 22.14 7.25
N GLY A 262 -20.33 23.41 6.84
CA GLY A 262 -19.28 24.02 6.02
C GLY A 262 -19.69 24.43 4.62
N GLY A 263 -20.88 23.97 4.15
CA GLY A 263 -21.45 24.38 2.88
C GLY A 263 -20.68 23.93 1.64
N CYS A 264 -20.80 24.73 0.59
CA CYS A 264 -20.09 24.58 -0.67
C CYS A 264 -19.84 25.98 -1.30
N LYS A 265 -19.06 25.99 -2.38
CA LYS A 265 -18.89 27.20 -3.20
C LYS A 265 -19.34 26.92 -4.63
N ASP A 266 -20.25 27.72 -5.16
CA ASP A 266 -20.73 27.68 -6.55
C ASP A 266 -20.40 29.00 -7.24
N CYS A 267 -19.36 29.04 -8.06
CA CYS A 267 -18.79 30.26 -8.63
C CYS A 267 -18.43 31.25 -7.53
N ASP A 268 -19.19 32.37 -7.46
CA ASP A 268 -19.02 33.44 -6.45
C ASP A 268 -20.03 33.35 -5.28
N GLU A 269 -20.92 32.36 -5.32
CA GLU A 269 -21.94 32.14 -4.28
C GLU A 269 -21.53 31.00 -3.35
N TYR A 270 -22.01 31.07 -2.11
CA TYR A 270 -21.80 30.04 -1.09
C TYR A 270 -23.13 29.41 -0.71
N CYS A 271 -23.18 28.10 -0.66
CA CYS A 271 -24.33 27.39 -0.13
C CYS A 271 -24.28 27.31 1.41
N ASP A 272 -25.38 26.89 2.02
CA ASP A 272 -25.59 26.87 3.48
C ASP A 272 -24.42 26.22 4.24
N ALA A 273 -23.66 27.05 4.95
CA ALA A 273 -22.49 26.61 5.74
C ALA A 273 -22.87 25.98 7.09
N THR A 274 -24.12 26.12 7.53
CA THR A 274 -24.52 25.74 8.89
C THR A 274 -25.14 24.36 8.99
N ASN A 275 -25.78 23.88 7.92
CA ASN A 275 -26.62 22.69 7.94
C ASN A 275 -26.20 21.59 6.96
N THR A 276 -25.33 21.90 6.00
CA THR A 276 -24.90 20.93 4.98
C THR A 276 -23.39 20.94 4.80
N GLY A 277 -22.84 19.77 4.50
CA GLY A 277 -21.49 19.59 3.99
C GLY A 277 -21.55 18.84 2.67
N HIS A 278 -20.79 19.29 1.69
CA HIS A 278 -20.73 18.68 0.37
C HIS A 278 -19.32 18.17 0.08
N TYR A 279 -19.23 16.94 -0.38
CA TYR A 279 -17.96 16.20 -0.53
C TYR A 279 -17.81 15.63 -1.92
N TRP A 280 -16.63 15.79 -2.51
CA TRP A 280 -16.31 15.15 -3.77
C TRP A 280 -16.10 13.64 -3.61
N SER A 281 -16.54 12.91 -4.62
CA SER A 281 -16.06 11.56 -4.94
C SER A 281 -15.17 11.62 -6.19
N SER A 282 -14.22 10.71 -6.30
CA SER A 282 -13.34 10.62 -7.49
C SER A 282 -14.08 10.12 -8.75
N THR A 283 -15.30 9.60 -8.58
CA THR A 283 -16.12 9.04 -9.67
C THR A 283 -16.59 10.14 -10.62
N SER A 284 -16.28 9.99 -11.90
CA SER A 284 -16.78 10.85 -12.98
C SER A 284 -18.12 10.35 -13.49
N ILE A 285 -19.05 11.24 -13.80
CA ILE A 285 -20.38 10.89 -14.34
C ILE A 285 -20.44 11.18 -15.85
N LYS A 286 -20.18 12.42 -16.23
CA LYS A 286 -20.14 12.88 -17.61
C LYS A 286 -19.24 14.10 -17.72
N LYS A 287 -19.07 14.62 -18.92
CA LYS A 287 -18.29 15.85 -19.12
C LYS A 287 -18.83 16.96 -18.22
N ASN A 288 -17.95 17.62 -17.47
CA ASN A 288 -18.24 18.71 -16.53
C ASN A 288 -19.18 18.36 -15.35
N THR A 289 -19.32 17.05 -15.03
CA THR A 289 -20.14 16.61 -13.90
C THR A 289 -19.40 15.51 -13.13
N GLY A 290 -19.19 15.72 -11.83
CA GLY A 290 -18.59 14.77 -10.90
C GLY A 290 -19.62 14.26 -9.89
N ARG A 291 -19.38 13.07 -9.36
CA ARG A 291 -20.13 12.52 -8.24
C ARG A 291 -19.77 13.25 -6.96
N SER A 292 -20.79 13.56 -6.15
CA SER A 292 -20.63 14.17 -4.85
C SER A 292 -21.56 13.54 -3.81
N TRP A 293 -21.32 13.87 -2.56
CA TRP A 293 -22.09 13.40 -1.42
C TRP A 293 -22.48 14.58 -0.54
N GLU A 294 -23.77 14.72 -0.25
CA GLU A 294 -24.33 15.74 0.63
C GLU A 294 -24.62 15.14 2.01
N VAL A 295 -24.09 15.75 3.04
CA VAL A 295 -24.35 15.38 4.44
C VAL A 295 -25.08 16.51 5.13
N ARG A 296 -26.25 16.25 5.69
CA ARG A 296 -27.04 17.22 6.45
C ARG A 296 -26.76 17.07 7.94
N ARG A 297 -26.52 18.21 8.61
CA ARG A 297 -26.42 18.27 10.06
C ARG A 297 -27.73 17.76 10.68
N LEU A 298 -27.63 16.93 11.70
CA LEU A 298 -28.77 16.25 12.34
C LEU A 298 -29.51 15.26 11.43
N GLY A 299 -29.01 14.99 10.24
CA GLY A 299 -29.54 13.97 9.35
C GLY A 299 -28.88 12.61 9.59
N LYS A 300 -29.69 11.55 9.58
CA LYS A 300 -29.16 10.17 9.64
C LYS A 300 -28.71 9.65 8.28
N ASN A 301 -28.95 10.45 7.22
CA ASN A 301 -28.68 10.02 5.85
C ASN A 301 -27.72 10.96 5.17
N ILE A 302 -26.83 10.39 4.41
CA ILE A 302 -26.00 11.08 3.44
C ILE A 302 -26.54 10.78 2.06
N ASN A 303 -26.68 11.81 1.25
CA ASN A 303 -27.28 11.75 -0.07
C ASN A 303 -26.20 11.79 -1.15
N ARG A 304 -26.33 10.90 -2.09
CA ARG A 304 -25.52 10.90 -3.29
C ARG A 304 -26.07 11.91 -4.30
N THR A 305 -25.22 12.80 -4.78
CA THR A 305 -25.56 13.87 -5.71
C THR A 305 -24.58 13.95 -6.88
N ASP A 306 -24.89 14.76 -7.86
CA ASP A 306 -24.04 15.07 -9.00
C ASP A 306 -23.88 16.59 -9.12
N GLU A 307 -22.64 17.06 -9.19
CA GLU A 307 -22.34 18.47 -9.18
C GLU A 307 -21.44 18.88 -10.36
N SER A 308 -21.54 20.18 -10.73
CA SER A 308 -20.62 20.76 -11.71
C SER A 308 -19.17 20.63 -11.24
N THR A 309 -18.27 20.21 -12.16
CA THR A 309 -16.83 20.07 -11.85
C THR A 309 -16.15 21.39 -11.44
N GLN A 310 -16.79 22.53 -11.66
CA GLN A 310 -16.31 23.86 -11.27
C GLN A 310 -16.70 24.24 -9.84
N LYS A 311 -17.68 23.54 -9.26
CA LYS A 311 -18.15 23.80 -7.89
C LYS A 311 -17.06 23.46 -6.87
N GLY A 312 -16.94 24.26 -5.83
CA GLY A 312 -16.01 24.02 -4.72
C GLY A 312 -16.67 23.17 -3.64
N LEU A 313 -16.23 21.95 -3.45
CA LEU A 313 -16.69 21.04 -2.40
C LEU A 313 -15.53 20.60 -1.50
N TYR A 314 -15.85 20.04 -0.35
CA TYR A 314 -14.85 19.49 0.56
C TYR A 314 -14.25 18.19 0.06
N VAL A 315 -13.08 17.89 0.60
CA VAL A 315 -12.35 16.64 0.40
C VAL A 315 -12.10 15.99 1.75
N ARG A 316 -12.42 14.71 1.84
CA ARG A 316 -11.90 13.79 2.86
C ARG A 316 -11.12 12.70 2.15
N CYS A 317 -9.88 12.48 2.56
CA CYS A 317 -9.07 11.49 1.92
C CYS A 317 -9.21 10.14 2.62
N VAL A 318 -9.03 9.08 1.83
CA VAL A 318 -9.05 7.69 2.26
C VAL A 318 -7.73 7.00 1.87
N ALA A 319 -7.30 6.02 2.64
CA ALA A 319 -6.13 5.20 2.32
C ALA A 319 -6.41 3.72 2.54
N GLU A 320 -5.83 2.88 1.67
CA GLU A 320 -5.87 1.44 1.82
C GLU A 320 -5.04 0.98 3.03
N LEU A 321 -5.51 -0.04 3.73
CA LEU A 321 -4.78 -0.78 4.76
C LEU A 321 -4.21 -2.11 4.24
N GLU A 322 -4.37 -2.39 2.93
CA GLU A 322 -3.88 -3.62 2.30
C GLU A 322 -2.92 -3.36 1.14
#